data_e9b156714c58859e91a3bd8dabfd6d55
#
_entry.id   e9b156714c58859e91a3bd8dabfd6d55
#
_cell.length_a   1.000
_cell.length_b   1.000
_cell.length_c   1.000
_cell.angle_alpha   90.00
_cell.angle_beta   90.00
_cell.angle_gamma   90.00
#
_symmetry.space_group_name_H-M   'P 1'
#
loop_
_entity.id
_entity.type
_entity.pdbx_description
1 polymer ?
#
loop_
_entity_poly.entity_id
_entity_poly.type
_entity_poly.pdbx_seq_one_letter_code
_entity_poly.pdbx_strand_id
1 'polypeptide(L)'
;MLHLNKIYQGESLTLLKTLPDNSIDLVITSPPYADLKTYIDFDGINPDKYVDWFIPYCQEIERVIKPTGSFILNINDKVENGFRHPYVFDLISRLHKETGLKMFERLFWNKMKGLPNRSRFGDRVEYMFWFAKSKDFYFNIDEMRTEYSQKSINRMKTPLKKRFARTDEEVTEYKNWAPNPKGALPTTLISISSESKRIADNHVAVYPVELVKYFIGGATKEGDVVLDPFMGTGTTGVGAKILGRNYIGFEMQSNYISLAESRIRDTAISQVIGNEIN
;
A
#
# COMPACT_ATOMS: atom_id res chain seq x y z
N MET A 1 5.31 -15.44 21.92
CA MET A 1 4.81 -14.19 21.30
C MET A 1 5.94 -13.65 20.42
N LEU A 2 5.68 -13.26 19.18
CA LEU A 2 6.71 -12.70 18.30
C LEU A 2 7.12 -11.31 18.83
N HIS A 3 8.41 -10.99 18.68
CA HIS A 3 8.94 -9.68 19.07
C HIS A 3 8.70 -8.65 17.96
N LEU A 4 8.41 -7.42 18.36
CA LEU A 4 8.33 -6.28 17.42
C LEU A 4 9.70 -5.94 16.82
N ASN A 5 9.67 -5.27 15.68
CA ASN A 5 10.84 -4.78 14.96
C ASN A 5 11.80 -5.89 14.54
N LYS A 6 11.20 -7.01 14.08
CA LYS A 6 11.94 -8.19 13.67
C LYS A 6 11.36 -8.82 12.40
N ILE A 7 12.25 -9.46 11.62
CA ILE A 7 11.89 -10.31 10.49
C ILE A 7 12.07 -11.77 10.92
N TYR A 8 11.07 -12.59 10.66
CA TYR A 8 11.06 -14.02 10.98
C TYR A 8 11.20 -14.83 9.71
N GLN A 9 12.14 -15.76 9.73
CA GLN A 9 12.31 -16.69 8.62
C GLN A 9 11.26 -17.80 8.67
N GLY A 10 10.54 -18.00 7.59
CA GLY A 10 9.59 -19.10 7.49
C GLY A 10 8.48 -18.85 6.48
N GLU A 11 7.65 -19.89 6.32
CA GLU A 11 6.47 -19.81 5.48
C GLU A 11 5.40 -18.92 6.15
N SER A 12 4.91 -17.94 5.39
CA SER A 12 4.11 -16.85 5.92
C SER A 12 2.78 -17.27 6.54
N LEU A 13 2.07 -18.26 5.96
CA LEU A 13 0.81 -18.74 6.53
C LEU A 13 1.01 -19.43 7.88
N THR A 14 2.09 -20.19 8.00
CA THR A 14 2.49 -20.82 9.27
C THR A 14 2.81 -19.78 10.33
N LEU A 15 3.56 -18.72 9.96
CA LEU A 15 3.92 -17.66 10.88
C LEU A 15 2.72 -16.78 11.25
N LEU A 16 1.81 -16.50 10.32
CA LEU A 16 0.56 -15.77 10.58
C LEU A 16 -0.24 -16.45 11.70
N LYS A 17 -0.36 -17.78 11.67
CA LYS A 17 -1.07 -18.58 12.70
C LYS A 17 -0.50 -18.46 14.10
N THR A 18 0.76 -18.02 14.24
CA THR A 18 1.39 -17.79 15.55
C THR A 18 1.08 -16.44 16.17
N LEU A 19 0.55 -15.49 15.38
CA LEU A 19 0.18 -14.17 15.86
C LEU A 19 -1.14 -14.21 16.63
N PRO A 20 -1.28 -13.42 17.71
CA PRO A 20 -2.55 -13.27 18.40
C PRO A 20 -3.62 -12.62 17.53
N ASP A 21 -4.88 -12.93 17.81
CA ASP A 21 -6.02 -12.24 17.22
C ASP A 21 -5.97 -10.75 17.56
N ASN A 22 -6.39 -9.90 16.62
CA ASN A 22 -6.57 -8.47 16.83
C ASN A 22 -5.30 -7.77 17.38
N SER A 23 -4.12 -8.14 16.89
CA SER A 23 -2.82 -7.65 17.37
C SER A 23 -2.13 -6.65 16.41
N ILE A 24 -2.57 -6.59 15.15
CA ILE A 24 -1.94 -5.82 14.07
C ILE A 24 -2.82 -4.61 13.68
N ASP A 25 -2.20 -3.45 13.55
CA ASP A 25 -2.88 -2.23 13.15
C ASP A 25 -2.98 -2.12 11.62
N LEU A 26 -1.93 -2.52 10.91
CA LEU A 26 -1.90 -2.51 9.45
C LEU A 26 -1.18 -3.75 8.92
N VAL A 27 -1.81 -4.45 8.00
CA VAL A 27 -1.10 -5.35 7.08
C VAL A 27 -0.96 -4.63 5.75
N ILE A 28 0.28 -4.48 5.26
CA ILE A 28 0.56 -3.95 3.92
C ILE A 28 1.56 -4.88 3.24
N THR A 29 1.21 -5.36 2.04
CA THR A 29 2.03 -6.36 1.39
C THR A 29 1.85 -6.40 -0.12
N SER A 30 2.89 -6.90 -0.78
CA SER A 30 2.88 -7.29 -2.19
C SER A 30 3.30 -8.76 -2.27
N PRO A 31 2.33 -9.70 -2.24
CA PRO A 31 2.64 -11.13 -2.32
C PRO A 31 3.27 -11.47 -3.68
N PRO A 32 3.91 -12.63 -3.82
CA PRO A 32 4.35 -13.12 -5.13
C PRO A 32 3.17 -13.11 -6.10
N TYR A 33 3.34 -12.47 -7.26
CA TYR A 33 2.31 -12.49 -8.32
C TYR A 33 2.32 -13.84 -9.04
N ALA A 34 1.20 -14.19 -9.65
CA ALA A 34 1.09 -15.43 -10.38
C ALA A 34 2.20 -15.59 -11.42
N ASP A 35 2.88 -16.74 -11.43
CA ASP A 35 3.94 -17.12 -12.37
C ASP A 35 5.17 -16.18 -12.45
N LEU A 36 5.47 -15.43 -11.42
CA LEU A 36 6.76 -14.76 -11.34
C LEU A 36 7.86 -15.80 -11.02
N LYS A 37 8.50 -16.30 -12.07
CA LYS A 37 9.61 -17.28 -11.99
C LYS A 37 10.92 -16.72 -11.40
N THR A 38 10.89 -15.59 -10.74
CA THR A 38 12.10 -14.86 -10.32
C THR A 38 12.50 -15.08 -8.86
N TYR A 39 11.76 -15.88 -8.13
CA TYR A 39 12.16 -16.23 -6.76
C TYR A 39 12.95 -17.53 -6.77
N ILE A 40 14.14 -17.51 -6.15
CA ILE A 40 14.95 -18.71 -5.95
C ILE A 40 14.10 -19.73 -5.18
N ASP A 41 14.04 -20.98 -5.66
CA ASP A 41 13.27 -22.07 -5.07
C ASP A 41 11.74 -21.90 -5.02
N PHE A 42 11.17 -21.05 -5.88
CA PHE A 42 9.73 -20.90 -6.02
C PHE A 42 9.31 -21.03 -7.49
N ASP A 43 8.59 -22.11 -7.81
CA ASP A 43 8.16 -22.44 -9.19
C ASP A 43 7.08 -21.50 -9.74
N GLY A 44 6.69 -20.48 -8.96
CA GLY A 44 5.57 -19.61 -9.26
C GLY A 44 4.23 -20.26 -8.89
N ILE A 45 3.18 -19.46 -8.90
CA ILE A 45 1.81 -19.93 -8.67
C ILE A 45 1.05 -19.82 -9.97
N ASN A 46 0.48 -20.94 -10.42
CA ASN A 46 -0.39 -20.93 -11.57
C ASN A 46 -1.56 -19.96 -11.32
N PRO A 47 -1.88 -19.04 -12.26
CA PRO A 47 -2.97 -18.07 -12.11
C PRO A 47 -4.31 -18.69 -11.73
N ASP A 48 -4.67 -19.87 -12.29
CA ASP A 48 -5.89 -20.58 -11.96
C ASP A 48 -5.96 -21.07 -10.51
N LYS A 49 -4.80 -21.26 -9.86
CA LYS A 49 -4.68 -21.73 -8.47
C LYS A 49 -4.37 -20.59 -7.50
N TYR A 50 -4.10 -19.38 -8.00
CA TYR A 50 -3.65 -18.28 -7.19
C TYR A 50 -4.64 -17.91 -6.08
N VAL A 51 -5.90 -17.88 -6.42
CA VAL A 51 -6.96 -17.49 -5.47
C VAL A 51 -7.07 -18.51 -4.33
N ASP A 52 -7.07 -19.81 -4.65
CA ASP A 52 -7.11 -20.89 -3.64
C ASP A 52 -5.87 -20.86 -2.75
N TRP A 53 -4.72 -20.50 -3.31
CA TRP A 53 -3.48 -20.36 -2.53
C TRP A 53 -3.55 -19.17 -1.58
N PHE A 54 -4.08 -18.00 -2.02
CA PHE A 54 -3.97 -16.76 -1.24
C PHE A 54 -5.13 -16.52 -0.25
N ILE A 55 -6.30 -17.10 -0.46
CA ILE A 55 -7.44 -16.96 0.46
C ILE A 55 -7.13 -17.38 1.90
N PRO A 56 -6.41 -18.48 2.17
CA PRO A 56 -6.02 -18.81 3.55
C PRO A 56 -5.19 -17.73 4.25
N TYR A 57 -4.31 -17.03 3.50
CA TYR A 57 -3.57 -15.88 4.03
C TYR A 57 -4.52 -14.73 4.37
N CYS A 58 -5.49 -14.43 3.51
CA CYS A 58 -6.48 -13.38 3.76
C CYS A 58 -7.32 -13.64 5.02
N GLN A 59 -7.68 -14.90 5.27
CA GLN A 59 -8.40 -15.31 6.49
C GLN A 59 -7.57 -15.10 7.75
N GLU A 60 -6.29 -15.48 7.72
CA GLU A 60 -5.39 -15.23 8.85
C GLU A 60 -5.08 -13.73 9.01
N ILE A 61 -4.93 -12.98 7.91
CA ILE A 61 -4.79 -11.52 7.93
C ILE A 61 -6.00 -10.88 8.61
N GLU A 62 -7.22 -11.29 8.24
CA GLU A 62 -8.42 -10.84 8.92
C GLU A 62 -8.39 -11.12 10.42
N ARG A 63 -8.01 -12.34 10.83
CA ARG A 63 -7.96 -12.74 12.23
C ARG A 63 -7.01 -11.84 13.04
N VAL A 64 -5.81 -11.59 12.52
CA VAL A 64 -4.77 -10.84 13.25
C VAL A 64 -4.97 -9.33 13.24
N ILE A 65 -5.67 -8.76 12.25
CA ILE A 65 -5.95 -7.32 12.18
C ILE A 65 -6.92 -6.93 13.30
N LYS A 66 -6.62 -5.82 14.00
CA LYS A 66 -7.53 -5.19 14.96
C LYS A 66 -8.84 -4.74 14.31
N PRO A 67 -9.94 -4.58 15.05
CA PRO A 67 -11.18 -4.00 14.51
C PRO A 67 -10.98 -2.60 13.89
N THR A 68 -10.01 -1.85 14.40
CA THR A 68 -9.62 -0.51 13.88
C THR A 68 -8.53 -0.56 12.81
N GLY A 69 -8.04 -1.75 12.47
CA GLY A 69 -6.93 -1.94 11.55
C GLY A 69 -7.34 -2.06 10.08
N SER A 70 -6.33 -2.10 9.23
CA SER A 70 -6.48 -2.15 7.78
C SER A 70 -5.61 -3.23 7.12
N PHE A 71 -6.05 -3.69 5.95
CA PHE A 71 -5.25 -4.52 5.06
C PHE A 71 -5.10 -3.82 3.70
N ILE A 72 -3.86 -3.60 3.28
CA ILE A 72 -3.53 -2.98 1.98
C ILE A 72 -2.76 -3.99 1.14
N LEU A 73 -3.35 -4.35 0.01
CA LEU A 73 -2.83 -5.34 -0.93
C LEU A 73 -2.36 -4.66 -2.21
N ASN A 74 -1.06 -4.73 -2.49
CA ASN A 74 -0.51 -4.43 -3.80
C ASN A 74 -0.48 -5.70 -4.64
N ILE A 75 -1.13 -5.69 -5.79
CA ILE A 75 -1.19 -6.84 -6.70
C ILE A 75 -1.40 -6.39 -8.13
N ASN A 76 -0.90 -7.17 -9.08
CA ASN A 76 -1.18 -6.94 -10.50
C ASN A 76 -1.59 -8.25 -11.18
N ASP A 77 -2.30 -8.13 -12.29
CA ASP A 77 -2.65 -9.25 -13.13
C ASP A 77 -1.47 -9.67 -14.03
N LYS A 78 -1.61 -10.84 -14.63
CA LYS A 78 -0.65 -11.40 -15.57
C LYS A 78 -1.22 -11.38 -16.99
N VAL A 79 -0.33 -11.24 -17.96
CA VAL A 79 -0.66 -11.49 -19.37
C VAL A 79 -0.16 -12.88 -19.74
N GLU A 80 -1.07 -13.73 -20.18
CA GLU A 80 -0.80 -15.09 -20.64
C GLU A 80 -1.43 -15.31 -22.01
N ASN A 81 -0.68 -15.88 -22.95
CA ASN A 81 -1.14 -16.16 -24.33
C ASN A 81 -1.83 -14.96 -25.01
N GLY A 82 -1.35 -13.73 -24.72
CA GLY A 82 -1.93 -12.52 -25.30
C GLY A 82 -3.13 -11.94 -24.56
N PHE A 83 -3.64 -12.55 -23.49
CA PHE A 83 -4.79 -12.10 -22.72
C PHE A 83 -4.43 -11.84 -21.26
N ARG A 84 -5.13 -10.90 -20.60
CA ARG A 84 -4.99 -10.70 -19.16
C ARG A 84 -5.79 -11.75 -18.42
N HIS A 85 -5.13 -12.40 -17.44
CA HIS A 85 -5.79 -13.38 -16.59
C HIS A 85 -6.61 -12.66 -15.49
N PRO A 86 -7.87 -13.04 -15.26
CA PRO A 86 -8.76 -12.31 -14.33
C PRO A 86 -8.55 -12.63 -12.85
N TYR A 87 -7.55 -13.43 -12.46
CA TYR A 87 -7.40 -13.95 -11.09
C TYR A 87 -7.43 -12.88 -9.99
N VAL A 88 -7.02 -11.64 -10.28
CA VAL A 88 -7.08 -10.53 -9.31
C VAL A 88 -8.53 -10.20 -8.97
N PHE A 89 -9.41 -10.13 -9.96
CA PHE A 89 -10.83 -9.83 -9.74
C PHE A 89 -11.53 -10.99 -9.01
N ASP A 90 -11.20 -12.23 -9.34
CA ASP A 90 -11.70 -13.43 -8.65
C ASP A 90 -11.23 -13.44 -7.18
N LEU A 91 -9.96 -13.11 -6.93
CA LEU A 91 -9.42 -12.95 -5.57
C LEU A 91 -10.23 -11.93 -4.77
N ILE A 92 -10.43 -10.72 -5.31
CA ILE A 92 -11.15 -9.66 -4.60
C ILE A 92 -12.61 -10.07 -4.32
N SER A 93 -13.26 -10.73 -5.29
CA SER A 93 -14.62 -11.26 -5.12
C SER A 93 -14.70 -12.31 -4.01
N ARG A 94 -13.77 -13.26 -3.99
CA ARG A 94 -13.74 -14.33 -2.97
C ARG A 94 -13.33 -13.78 -1.60
N LEU A 95 -12.34 -12.90 -1.55
CA LEU A 95 -11.94 -12.24 -0.30
C LEU A 95 -13.14 -11.58 0.37
N HIS A 96 -13.94 -10.83 -0.38
CA HIS A 96 -15.16 -10.20 0.15
C HIS A 96 -16.22 -11.20 0.65
N LYS A 97 -16.31 -12.38 0.03
CA LYS A 97 -17.30 -13.41 0.39
C LYS A 97 -16.83 -14.31 1.53
N GLU A 98 -15.55 -14.62 1.58
CA GLU A 98 -14.96 -15.64 2.44
C GLU A 98 -14.26 -15.07 3.68
N THR A 99 -14.21 -13.71 3.80
CA THR A 99 -13.68 -13.01 4.98
C THR A 99 -14.65 -11.92 5.44
N GLY A 100 -14.44 -11.41 6.66
CA GLY A 100 -15.13 -10.24 7.19
C GLY A 100 -14.59 -8.91 6.67
N LEU A 101 -13.49 -8.92 5.92
CA LEU A 101 -12.87 -7.73 5.37
C LEU A 101 -13.75 -7.05 4.32
N LYS A 102 -13.92 -5.74 4.46
CA LYS A 102 -14.68 -4.90 3.52
C LYS A 102 -13.73 -3.99 2.75
N MET A 103 -13.90 -3.94 1.43
CA MET A 103 -13.11 -3.03 0.61
C MET A 103 -13.51 -1.59 0.90
N PHE A 104 -12.57 -0.83 1.47
CA PHE A 104 -12.72 0.61 1.68
C PHE A 104 -12.49 1.37 0.38
N GLU A 105 -11.37 1.07 -0.32
CA GLU A 105 -11.04 1.77 -1.55
C GLU A 105 -10.25 0.86 -2.50
N ARG A 106 -10.38 1.17 -3.79
CA ARG A 106 -9.57 0.65 -4.87
C ARG A 106 -8.74 1.79 -5.45
N LEU A 107 -7.42 1.73 -5.25
CA LEU A 107 -6.48 2.72 -5.72
C LEU A 107 -5.61 2.14 -6.83
N PHE A 108 -4.98 3.01 -7.58
CA PHE A 108 -4.08 2.66 -8.67
C PHE A 108 -2.74 3.33 -8.46
N TRP A 109 -1.70 2.52 -8.31
CA TRP A 109 -0.34 3.04 -8.27
C TRP A 109 0.19 3.19 -9.70
N ASN A 110 0.36 4.45 -10.15
CA ASN A 110 1.02 4.78 -11.40
C ASN A 110 2.54 4.83 -11.17
N LYS A 111 3.26 3.86 -11.73
CA LYS A 111 4.72 3.70 -11.63
C LYS A 111 5.50 4.82 -12.33
N MET A 112 4.83 5.68 -13.09
CA MET A 112 5.38 6.78 -13.90
C MET A 112 6.44 6.35 -14.93
N LYS A 113 6.89 5.11 -14.90
CA LYS A 113 7.84 4.48 -15.81
C LYS A 113 7.19 3.28 -16.46
N GLY A 114 7.59 2.97 -17.64
CA GLY A 114 7.15 1.81 -18.41
C GLY A 114 7.54 1.99 -19.87
N LEU A 115 8.11 0.94 -20.45
CA LEU A 115 8.45 0.96 -21.86
C LEU A 115 7.16 0.85 -22.69
N PRO A 116 7.06 1.62 -23.79
CA PRO A 116 5.97 1.42 -24.74
C PRO A 116 6.09 0.01 -25.34
N ASN A 117 4.95 -0.65 -25.47
CA ASN A 117 4.86 -1.94 -26.15
C ASN A 117 4.14 -1.74 -27.49
N ARG A 118 4.70 -2.30 -28.57
CA ARG A 118 4.11 -2.14 -29.91
C ARG A 118 2.82 -2.91 -30.12
N SER A 119 2.58 -3.95 -29.32
CA SER A 119 1.42 -4.83 -29.42
C SER A 119 0.38 -4.62 -28.34
N ARG A 120 0.65 -3.77 -27.33
CA ARG A 120 -0.22 -3.52 -26.16
C ARG A 120 -0.03 -2.12 -25.61
N PHE A 121 -0.98 -1.69 -24.79
CA PHE A 121 -0.76 -0.52 -23.92
C PHE A 121 0.37 -0.79 -22.93
N GLY A 122 1.20 0.22 -22.65
CA GLY A 122 2.26 0.12 -21.65
C GLY A 122 1.67 -0.10 -20.27
N ASP A 123 2.16 -1.11 -19.55
CA ASP A 123 1.68 -1.47 -18.21
C ASP A 123 2.36 -0.60 -17.16
N ARG A 124 1.69 0.48 -16.78
CA ARG A 124 2.20 1.49 -15.85
C ARG A 124 1.49 1.51 -14.51
N VAL A 125 0.45 0.72 -14.35
CA VAL A 125 -0.44 0.80 -13.20
C VAL A 125 -0.46 -0.55 -12.49
N GLU A 126 -0.44 -0.52 -11.16
CA GLU A 126 -0.72 -1.66 -10.30
C GLU A 126 -1.91 -1.35 -9.40
N TYR A 127 -2.63 -2.40 -8.99
CA TYR A 127 -3.75 -2.28 -8.08
C TYR A 127 -3.25 -2.16 -6.64
N MET A 128 -3.87 -1.24 -5.89
CA MET A 128 -3.75 -1.13 -4.44
C MET A 128 -5.16 -1.25 -3.86
N PHE A 129 -5.47 -2.38 -3.25
CA PHE A 129 -6.76 -2.58 -2.60
C PHE A 129 -6.63 -2.32 -1.11
N TRP A 130 -7.46 -1.45 -0.58
CA TRP A 130 -7.53 -1.15 0.83
C TRP A 130 -8.78 -1.76 1.44
N PHE A 131 -8.59 -2.68 2.38
CA PHE A 131 -9.65 -3.31 3.12
C PHE A 131 -9.60 -2.90 4.58
N ALA A 132 -10.77 -2.90 5.23
CA ALA A 132 -10.92 -2.68 6.65
C ALA A 132 -11.84 -3.74 7.26
N LYS A 133 -11.64 -4.04 8.55
CA LYS A 133 -12.44 -5.04 9.28
C LYS A 133 -13.76 -4.45 9.79
N SER A 134 -13.78 -3.15 10.05
CA SER A 134 -14.97 -2.42 10.51
C SER A 134 -15.02 -1.02 9.90
N LYS A 135 -16.15 -0.33 10.08
CA LYS A 135 -16.29 1.10 9.69
C LYS A 135 -15.48 2.06 10.58
N ASP A 136 -15.04 1.60 11.74
CA ASP A 136 -14.33 2.40 12.74
C ASP A 136 -12.79 2.24 12.60
N PHE A 137 -12.32 1.81 11.42
CA PHE A 137 -10.88 1.70 11.14
C PHE A 137 -10.21 3.08 11.17
N TYR A 138 -8.92 3.08 11.53
CA TYR A 138 -8.16 4.32 11.54
C TYR A 138 -7.83 4.78 10.11
N PHE A 139 -8.17 6.03 9.83
CA PHE A 139 -7.87 6.68 8.55
C PHE A 139 -7.56 8.17 8.76
N ASN A 140 -6.34 8.57 8.42
CA ASN A 140 -5.91 9.96 8.46
C ASN A 140 -5.61 10.47 7.05
N ILE A 141 -6.61 11.11 6.45
CA ILE A 141 -6.50 11.65 5.08
C ILE A 141 -5.46 12.79 4.98
N ASP A 142 -5.18 13.47 6.08
CA ASP A 142 -4.24 14.59 6.07
C ASP A 142 -2.79 14.13 5.88
N GLU A 143 -2.43 12.92 6.34
CA GLU A 143 -1.13 12.30 6.07
C GLU A 143 -0.97 11.82 4.62
N MET A 144 -2.08 11.78 3.87
CA MET A 144 -2.11 11.34 2.48
C MET A 144 -2.25 12.50 1.49
N ARG A 145 -2.26 13.75 1.97
CA ARG A 145 -2.32 14.92 1.09
C ARG A 145 -1.07 15.04 0.22
N THR A 146 -1.27 15.61 -0.95
CA THR A 146 -0.21 15.85 -1.93
C THR A 146 -0.05 17.35 -2.17
N GLU A 147 1.06 17.74 -2.75
CA GLU A 147 1.24 19.11 -3.19
C GLU A 147 0.15 19.54 -4.19
N TYR A 148 -0.23 20.80 -4.14
CA TYR A 148 -1.15 21.34 -5.13
C TYR A 148 -0.48 21.40 -6.50
N SER A 149 -1.20 20.97 -7.55
CA SER A 149 -0.72 21.15 -8.91
C SER A 149 -0.61 22.66 -9.24
N GLN A 150 0.31 23.01 -10.13
CA GLN A 150 0.46 24.40 -10.60
C GLN A 150 -0.86 24.98 -11.12
N LYS A 151 -1.67 24.14 -11.79
CA LYS A 151 -3.02 24.52 -12.25
C LYS A 151 -3.94 24.88 -11.09
N SER A 152 -3.91 24.11 -10.00
CA SER A 152 -4.67 24.39 -8.79
C SER A 152 -4.22 25.69 -8.13
N ILE A 153 -2.89 25.88 -7.98
CA ILE A 153 -2.31 27.10 -7.42
C ILE A 153 -2.73 28.33 -8.24
N ASN A 154 -2.66 28.26 -9.55
CA ASN A 154 -3.07 29.36 -10.43
C ASN A 154 -4.57 29.65 -10.31
N ARG A 155 -5.40 28.61 -10.19
CA ARG A 155 -6.85 28.76 -9.97
C ARG A 155 -7.17 29.42 -8.63
N MET A 156 -6.40 29.15 -7.59
CA MET A 156 -6.55 29.74 -6.26
C MET A 156 -6.27 31.25 -6.24
N LYS A 157 -5.39 31.72 -7.12
CA LYS A 157 -5.07 33.14 -7.29
C LYS A 157 -6.17 33.92 -8.01
N THR A 158 -7.11 33.25 -8.66
CA THR A 158 -8.18 33.89 -9.43
C THR A 158 -9.49 33.81 -8.63
N PRO A 159 -10.15 34.96 -8.31
CA PRO A 159 -11.43 34.94 -7.64
C PRO A 159 -12.45 34.10 -8.41
N LEU A 160 -13.17 33.21 -7.70
CA LEU A 160 -14.22 32.41 -8.31
C LEU A 160 -15.32 33.36 -8.85
N LYS A 161 -15.44 33.48 -10.15
CA LYS A 161 -16.62 34.11 -10.76
C LYS A 161 -17.84 33.29 -10.36
N LYS A 162 -18.93 33.97 -9.90
CA LYS A 162 -20.21 33.32 -9.56
C LYS A 162 -20.56 32.31 -10.67
N ARG A 163 -20.56 31.02 -10.36
CA ARG A 163 -21.24 30.03 -11.18
C ARG A 163 -22.71 30.15 -10.84
N PHE A 164 -23.53 30.45 -11.80
CA PHE A 164 -24.98 30.45 -11.65
C PHE A 164 -25.39 29.05 -11.15
N ALA A 165 -26.01 29.00 -9.98
CA ALA A 165 -26.73 27.81 -9.55
C ALA A 165 -27.86 27.57 -10.56
N ARG A 166 -28.16 26.33 -10.87
CA ARG A 166 -29.26 25.96 -11.78
C ARG A 166 -30.66 26.13 -11.18
N THR A 167 -30.73 26.71 -9.98
CA THR A 167 -31.97 27.01 -9.27
C THR A 167 -31.94 28.49 -8.89
N ASP A 168 -33.06 29.17 -9.00
CA ASP A 168 -33.25 30.59 -8.76
C ASP A 168 -33.10 31.04 -7.29
N GLU A 169 -32.50 30.23 -6.45
CA GLU A 169 -32.13 30.60 -5.09
C GLU A 169 -30.85 31.43 -5.10
N GLU A 170 -30.92 32.66 -4.64
CA GLU A 170 -29.76 33.54 -4.41
C GLU A 170 -28.81 32.91 -3.43
N VAL A 171 -27.66 32.44 -3.90
CA VAL A 171 -26.54 31.99 -3.07
C VAL A 171 -25.87 33.24 -2.48
N THR A 172 -26.27 33.61 -1.27
CA THR A 172 -25.93 34.87 -0.63
C THR A 172 -24.55 34.95 -0.01
N GLU A 173 -23.79 33.84 0.14
CA GLU A 173 -22.42 33.90 0.68
C GLU A 173 -21.49 32.88 0.04
N TYR A 174 -20.50 33.32 -0.68
CA TYR A 174 -19.31 32.53 -0.95
C TYR A 174 -18.40 32.60 0.28
N LYS A 175 -18.35 31.54 1.07
CA LYS A 175 -17.26 31.36 2.06
C LYS A 175 -15.94 31.46 1.29
N ASN A 176 -15.07 32.38 1.72
CA ASN A 176 -13.71 32.47 1.21
C ASN A 176 -13.05 31.10 1.32
N TRP A 177 -12.92 30.41 0.19
CA TRP A 177 -12.27 29.13 0.17
C TRP A 177 -10.75 29.35 0.30
N ALA A 178 -10.20 28.99 1.45
CA ALA A 178 -8.76 28.98 1.65
C ALA A 178 -8.23 27.55 1.37
N PRO A 179 -7.14 27.44 0.60
CA PRO A 179 -6.49 26.15 0.40
C PRO A 179 -6.03 25.56 1.73
N ASN A 180 -6.17 24.26 1.90
CA ASN A 180 -5.66 23.59 3.09
C ASN A 180 -4.12 23.68 3.08
N PRO A 181 -3.46 24.18 4.16
CA PRO A 181 -2.01 24.33 4.20
C PRO A 181 -1.26 23.00 4.07
N LYS A 182 -1.90 21.87 4.42
CA LYS A 182 -1.34 20.53 4.26
C LYS A 182 -1.39 19.99 2.82
N GLY A 183 -1.98 20.72 1.87
CA GLY A 183 -2.04 20.32 0.47
C GLY A 183 -3.40 19.81 -0.02
N ALA A 184 -3.41 19.32 -1.25
CA ALA A 184 -4.57 18.77 -1.93
C ALA A 184 -5.02 17.44 -1.36
N LEU A 185 -6.31 17.16 -1.37
CA LEU A 185 -6.85 15.84 -1.05
C LEU A 185 -6.30 14.80 -2.03
N PRO A 186 -6.01 13.59 -1.53
CA PRO A 186 -5.57 12.49 -2.39
C PRO A 186 -6.67 12.09 -3.39
N THR A 187 -6.25 11.42 -4.45
CA THR A 187 -7.13 10.78 -5.43
C THR A 187 -6.85 9.29 -5.48
N THR A 188 -7.71 8.55 -6.15
CA THR A 188 -7.50 7.10 -6.34
C THR A 188 -6.33 6.75 -7.26
N LEU A 189 -5.74 7.72 -7.95
CA LEU A 189 -4.52 7.55 -8.75
C LEU A 189 -3.32 8.12 -8.00
N ILE A 190 -2.44 7.24 -7.54
CA ILE A 190 -1.23 7.57 -6.80
C ILE A 190 -0.05 7.54 -7.76
N SER A 191 0.59 8.67 -8.01
CA SER A 191 1.73 8.76 -8.92
C SER A 191 3.03 8.86 -8.12
N ILE A 192 3.66 7.73 -7.90
CA ILE A 192 4.96 7.58 -7.22
C ILE A 192 5.87 6.79 -8.15
N SER A 193 7.04 7.34 -8.46
CA SER A 193 8.00 6.66 -9.33
C SER A 193 8.49 5.36 -8.72
N SER A 194 8.49 4.28 -9.50
CA SER A 194 9.15 3.04 -9.07
C SER A 194 10.64 3.31 -8.85
N GLU A 195 11.23 2.68 -7.85
CA GLU A 195 12.66 2.80 -7.59
C GLU A 195 13.46 2.30 -8.79
N SER A 196 14.45 3.11 -9.22
CA SER A 196 15.26 2.80 -10.39
C SER A 196 16.49 1.97 -10.06
N LYS A 197 16.84 1.89 -8.77
CA LYS A 197 18.02 1.15 -8.31
C LYS A 197 17.64 -0.30 -8.06
N ARG A 198 18.37 -1.22 -8.67
CA ARG A 198 18.36 -2.61 -8.24
C ARG A 198 18.88 -2.65 -6.81
N ILE A 199 18.02 -3.03 -5.87
CA ILE A 199 18.37 -3.11 -4.45
C ILE A 199 19.18 -4.39 -4.18
N ALA A 200 18.98 -5.42 -5.02
CA ALA A 200 19.80 -6.62 -5.07
C ALA A 200 19.91 -7.10 -6.51
N ASP A 201 20.98 -7.80 -6.84
CA ASP A 201 21.35 -8.18 -8.23
C ASP A 201 20.28 -8.97 -8.99
N ASN A 202 19.29 -9.54 -8.32
CA ASN A 202 18.21 -10.34 -8.92
C ASN A 202 16.80 -10.01 -8.41
N HIS A 203 16.58 -8.97 -7.59
CA HIS A 203 15.24 -8.66 -7.08
C HIS A 203 14.54 -7.67 -8.02
N VAL A 204 13.52 -8.16 -8.72
CA VAL A 204 12.87 -7.46 -9.84
C VAL A 204 11.64 -6.65 -9.42
N ALA A 205 11.09 -6.87 -8.22
CA ALA A 205 9.79 -6.31 -7.83
C ALA A 205 9.81 -5.71 -6.42
N VAL A 206 10.40 -4.53 -6.28
CA VAL A 206 10.34 -3.78 -5.03
C VAL A 206 9.45 -2.55 -5.23
N TYR A 207 8.36 -2.46 -4.47
CA TYR A 207 7.61 -1.21 -4.43
C TYR A 207 8.40 -0.15 -3.63
N PRO A 208 8.27 1.16 -3.99
CA PRO A 208 9.10 2.19 -3.41
C PRO A 208 8.73 2.49 -1.95
N VAL A 209 9.73 2.88 -1.15
CA VAL A 209 9.54 3.27 0.26
C VAL A 209 8.49 4.39 0.39
N GLU A 210 8.48 5.34 -0.53
CA GLU A 210 7.50 6.44 -0.51
C GLU A 210 6.06 5.96 -0.65
N LEU A 211 5.79 4.89 -1.42
CA LEU A 211 4.47 4.30 -1.54
C LEU A 211 4.02 3.68 -0.21
N VAL A 212 4.93 2.96 0.45
CA VAL A 212 4.66 2.33 1.75
C VAL A 212 4.43 3.38 2.83
N LYS A 213 5.28 4.41 2.89
CA LYS A 213 5.12 5.54 3.83
C LYS A 213 3.78 6.23 3.65
N TYR A 214 3.36 6.45 2.40
CA TYR A 214 2.07 7.05 2.09
C TYR A 214 0.91 6.30 2.73
N PHE A 215 0.90 4.96 2.62
CA PHE A 215 -0.14 4.13 3.22
C PHE A 215 0.00 3.96 4.72
N ILE A 216 1.21 3.76 5.23
CA ILE A 216 1.45 3.64 6.69
C ILE A 216 1.01 4.93 7.40
N GLY A 217 1.36 6.11 6.88
CA GLY A 217 0.95 7.39 7.45
C GLY A 217 -0.57 7.54 7.53
N GLY A 218 -1.28 7.18 6.44
CA GLY A 218 -2.74 7.28 6.39
C GLY A 218 -3.49 6.24 7.23
N ALA A 219 -2.91 5.06 7.43
CA ALA A 219 -3.57 3.90 8.04
C ALA A 219 -3.15 3.60 9.48
N THR A 220 -2.15 4.30 10.03
CA THR A 220 -1.59 4.03 11.36
C THR A 220 -1.18 5.29 12.10
N LYS A 221 -1.02 5.18 13.43
CA LYS A 221 -0.43 6.16 14.33
C LYS A 221 1.01 5.76 14.68
N GLU A 222 1.77 6.68 15.23
CA GLU A 222 3.07 6.38 15.83
C GLU A 222 2.94 5.30 16.91
N GLY A 223 3.86 4.34 16.92
CA GLY A 223 3.85 3.18 17.82
C GLY A 223 2.98 2.00 17.37
N ASP A 224 2.08 2.17 16.39
CA ASP A 224 1.27 1.08 15.84
C ASP A 224 2.14 -0.01 15.18
N VAL A 225 1.57 -1.19 15.01
CA VAL A 225 2.25 -2.38 14.48
C VAL A 225 1.85 -2.61 13.01
N VAL A 226 2.85 -2.59 12.14
CA VAL A 226 2.72 -2.89 10.71
C VAL A 226 3.25 -4.29 10.44
N LEU A 227 2.47 -5.13 9.80
CA LEU A 227 2.86 -6.48 9.38
C LEU A 227 3.01 -6.55 7.86
N ASP A 228 4.10 -7.15 7.40
CA ASP A 228 4.25 -7.59 6.01
C ASP A 228 4.56 -9.09 5.98
N PRO A 229 3.60 -9.94 5.60
CA PRO A 229 3.82 -11.38 5.51
C PRO A 229 4.70 -11.82 4.33
N PHE A 230 5.08 -10.89 3.43
CA PHE A 230 5.99 -11.14 2.31
C PHE A 230 7.05 -10.03 2.24
N MET A 231 7.84 -9.91 3.33
CA MET A 231 8.72 -8.76 3.61
C MET A 231 9.76 -8.49 2.52
N GLY A 232 10.22 -9.51 1.81
CA GLY A 232 11.23 -9.38 0.77
C GLY A 232 12.47 -8.65 1.27
N THR A 233 12.85 -7.59 0.56
CA THR A 233 14.01 -6.75 0.91
C THR A 233 13.74 -5.69 1.98
N GLY A 234 12.62 -5.76 2.70
CA GLY A 234 12.34 -4.95 3.90
C GLY A 234 11.77 -3.55 3.67
N THR A 235 11.20 -3.26 2.51
CA THR A 235 10.68 -1.92 2.22
C THR A 235 9.61 -1.47 3.23
N THR A 236 8.73 -2.39 3.64
CA THR A 236 7.71 -2.12 4.67
C THR A 236 8.35 -1.79 6.02
N GLY A 237 9.37 -2.54 6.43
CA GLY A 237 10.11 -2.27 7.67
C GLY A 237 10.84 -0.93 7.65
N VAL A 238 11.42 -0.56 6.51
CA VAL A 238 12.04 0.77 6.31
C VAL A 238 10.99 1.87 6.46
N GLY A 239 9.84 1.75 5.78
CA GLY A 239 8.76 2.73 5.87
C GLY A 239 8.20 2.87 7.28
N ALA A 240 7.97 1.75 7.98
CA ALA A 240 7.50 1.72 9.36
C ALA A 240 8.50 2.43 10.30
N LYS A 241 9.79 2.11 10.22
CA LYS A 241 10.83 2.73 11.02
C LYS A 241 10.93 4.24 10.80
N ILE A 242 10.92 4.71 9.55
CA ILE A 242 10.96 6.15 9.23
C ILE A 242 9.82 6.90 9.93
N LEU A 243 8.66 6.31 9.98
CA LEU A 243 7.47 6.93 10.54
C LEU A 243 7.26 6.64 12.04
N GLY A 244 8.18 6.00 12.73
CA GLY A 244 8.06 5.67 14.16
C GLY A 244 7.03 4.59 14.47
N ARG A 245 6.75 3.69 13.52
CA ARG A 245 5.87 2.53 13.71
C ARG A 245 6.72 1.30 14.02
N ASN A 246 6.14 0.35 14.74
CA ASN A 246 6.70 -0.98 14.89
C ASN A 246 6.40 -1.82 13.67
N TYR A 247 7.24 -2.82 13.39
CA TYR A 247 6.99 -3.76 12.31
C TYR A 247 7.19 -5.21 12.73
N ILE A 248 6.54 -6.10 12.01
CA ILE A 248 6.81 -7.54 11.95
C ILE A 248 6.90 -7.91 10.48
N GLY A 249 7.90 -8.69 10.10
CA GLY A 249 8.06 -9.18 8.74
C GLY A 249 8.20 -10.68 8.68
N PHE A 250 7.67 -11.32 7.63
CA PHE A 250 7.91 -12.72 7.32
C PHE A 250 8.59 -12.83 5.97
N GLU A 251 9.63 -13.65 5.90
CA GLU A 251 10.38 -13.90 4.67
C GLU A 251 10.96 -15.31 4.69
N MET A 252 10.89 -16.00 3.56
CA MET A 252 11.43 -17.36 3.44
C MET A 252 12.94 -17.37 3.18
N GLN A 253 13.41 -16.41 2.41
CA GLN A 253 14.77 -16.36 1.89
C GLN A 253 15.73 -15.65 2.86
N SER A 254 16.71 -16.37 3.41
CA SER A 254 17.68 -15.83 4.37
C SER A 254 18.52 -14.67 3.82
N ASN A 255 18.84 -14.69 2.52
CA ASN A 255 19.55 -13.60 1.86
C ASN A 255 18.72 -12.30 1.81
N TYR A 256 17.41 -12.40 1.60
CA TYR A 256 16.52 -11.23 1.66
C TYR A 256 16.37 -10.71 3.09
N ILE A 257 16.31 -11.59 4.09
CA ILE A 257 16.28 -11.19 5.50
C ILE A 257 17.52 -10.38 5.84
N SER A 258 18.71 -10.87 5.53
CA SER A 258 19.98 -10.19 5.81
C SER A 258 20.03 -8.80 5.14
N LEU A 259 19.56 -8.70 3.90
CA LEU A 259 19.48 -7.44 3.17
C LEU A 259 18.46 -6.48 3.81
N ALA A 260 17.28 -6.99 4.15
CA ALA A 260 16.21 -6.22 4.77
C ALA A 260 16.64 -5.66 6.13
N GLU A 261 17.26 -6.49 6.98
CA GLU A 261 17.78 -6.07 8.28
C GLU A 261 18.85 -4.98 8.15
N SER A 262 19.77 -5.11 7.17
CA SER A 262 20.77 -4.05 6.90
C SER A 262 20.08 -2.74 6.48
N ARG A 263 19.17 -2.79 5.52
CA ARG A 263 18.43 -1.59 5.05
C ARG A 263 17.66 -0.92 6.18
N ILE A 264 16.96 -1.69 7.00
CA ILE A 264 16.19 -1.15 8.12
C ILE A 264 17.11 -0.58 9.18
N ARG A 265 18.21 -1.27 9.52
CA ARG A 265 19.19 -0.78 10.50
C ARG A 265 19.77 0.57 10.07
N ASP A 266 20.18 0.69 8.82
CA ASP A 266 20.86 1.86 8.25
C ASP A 266 19.90 3.05 8.00
N THR A 267 18.59 2.82 8.17
CA THR A 267 17.56 3.85 8.02
C THR A 267 17.48 4.71 9.28
N ALA A 268 17.63 6.03 9.13
CA ALA A 268 17.37 7.00 10.20
C ALA A 268 15.86 7.16 10.44
N ILE A 269 15.45 7.32 11.70
CA ILE A 269 14.11 7.76 12.03
C ILE A 269 13.99 9.22 11.58
N SER A 270 13.03 9.53 10.71
CA SER A 270 12.70 10.92 10.41
C SER A 270 12.10 11.52 11.69
N GLN A 271 12.87 12.32 12.39
CA GLN A 271 12.27 13.20 13.39
C GLN A 271 11.29 14.09 12.63
N VAL A 272 10.04 14.02 12.98
CA VAL A 272 9.06 15.04 12.63
C VAL A 272 9.55 16.29 13.35
N ILE A 273 10.36 17.08 12.67
CA ILE A 273 10.67 18.43 13.12
C ILE A 273 9.35 19.15 12.99
N GLY A 274 8.64 19.27 14.11
CA GLY A 274 7.56 20.23 14.24
C GLY A 274 8.14 21.57 13.81
N ASN A 275 7.70 22.08 12.66
CA ASN A 275 7.96 23.44 12.30
C ASN A 275 7.29 24.33 13.35
N GLU A 276 8.02 24.61 14.41
CA GLU A 276 7.81 25.84 15.16
C GLU A 276 8.22 26.96 14.22
N ILE A 277 7.24 27.53 13.57
CA ILE A 277 7.38 28.78 12.85
C ILE A 277 7.49 29.86 13.93
N ASN A 278 8.71 30.37 14.14
CA ASN A 278 8.93 31.66 14.75
C ASN A 278 8.51 32.78 13.78
#